data_476e39f2ca1b0ff0006bc35061ec7c47
#
_entry.id   476e39f2ca1b0ff0006bc35061ec7c47
#
_cell.length_a   1.000
_cell.length_b   1.000
_cell.length_c   1.000
_cell.angle_alpha   90.00
_cell.angle_beta   90.00
_cell.angle_gamma   90.00
#
_symmetry.space_group_name_H-M   'P 1'
#
loop_
_entity.id
_entity.type
_entity.pdbx_description
1 polymer ?
#
loop_
_entity_poly.entity_id
_entity_poly.type
_entity_poly.pdbx_seq_one_letter_code
_entity_poly.pdbx_strand_id
1 'polypeptide(L)'
;KIGAFTGCSNVTGIETPYHELARAMHEHGGVCFVDFAASAPYVDIDMHPAGDPLARLDAIFFSPHKFLGGPGATGVLIFDSGLYRNRVPDQPGGGTVNWTNPWQQHSFVDNIEAREDGGTPGFLQTIKAALAIRLKEQMCTARIQARERELLAILFAGLKSIPNAVVLAGHIEERLGILSFYFHDIHFNLVVRLLNDRYGIQVRGGCSCAGTYGHFL
;
A
#
# COMPACT_ATOMS: atom_id res chain seq x y z
N LYS A 1 -20.55 -9.87 -0.41
CA LYS A 1 -20.18 -8.45 -0.51
C LYS A 1 -18.68 -8.33 -0.26
N ILE A 2 -18.02 -7.35 -0.88
CA ILE A 2 -16.59 -7.07 -0.72
C ILE A 2 -16.44 -5.64 -0.24
N GLY A 3 -15.72 -5.42 0.86
CA GLY A 3 -15.20 -4.14 1.28
C GLY A 3 -13.74 -4.04 0.83
N ALA A 4 -13.41 -3.01 0.04
CA ALA A 4 -12.05 -2.72 -0.39
C ALA A 4 -11.64 -1.38 0.21
N PHE A 5 -10.67 -1.41 1.12
CA PHE A 5 -10.25 -0.25 1.89
C PHE A 5 -8.76 0.03 1.71
N THR A 6 -8.35 1.29 1.84
CA THR A 6 -6.93 1.60 1.98
C THR A 6 -6.51 1.45 3.44
N GLY A 7 -5.32 0.93 3.70
CA GLY A 7 -4.75 0.90 5.06
C GLY A 7 -4.29 2.27 5.55
N CYS A 8 -3.94 3.16 4.59
CA CYS A 8 -3.53 4.53 4.88
C CYS A 8 -3.70 5.39 3.63
N SER A 9 -4.12 6.63 3.80
CA SER A 9 -4.18 7.59 2.69
C SER A 9 -2.78 7.97 2.22
N ASN A 10 -2.49 7.76 0.94
CA ASN A 10 -1.24 8.20 0.33
C ASN A 10 -1.13 9.72 0.14
N VAL A 11 -2.20 10.47 0.43
CA VAL A 11 -2.23 11.94 0.38
C VAL A 11 -2.05 12.53 1.77
N THR A 12 -2.81 12.05 2.74
CA THR A 12 -2.83 12.65 4.09
C THR A 12 -1.97 11.90 5.11
N GLY A 13 -1.60 10.66 4.85
CA GLY A 13 -0.91 9.81 5.81
C GLY A 13 -1.81 9.26 6.92
N ILE A 14 -3.09 9.59 6.91
CA ILE A 14 -4.04 9.14 7.94
C ILE A 14 -4.33 7.66 7.73
N GLU A 15 -4.16 6.89 8.80
CA GLU A 15 -4.43 5.46 8.81
C GLU A 15 -5.94 5.18 8.93
N THR A 16 -6.38 4.16 8.24
CA THR A 16 -7.77 3.70 8.27
C THR A 16 -7.94 2.65 9.37
N PRO A 17 -9.03 2.65 10.14
CA PRO A 17 -9.32 1.60 11.13
C PRO A 17 -9.79 0.31 10.45
N TYR A 18 -8.90 -0.30 9.66
CA TYR A 18 -9.24 -1.41 8.76
C TYR A 18 -9.70 -2.68 9.49
N HIS A 19 -9.26 -2.93 10.71
CA HIS A 19 -9.74 -4.06 11.51
C HIS A 19 -11.18 -3.87 11.99
N GLU A 20 -11.57 -2.64 12.32
CA GLU A 20 -12.96 -2.31 12.67
C GLU A 20 -13.87 -2.40 11.45
N LEU A 21 -13.38 -1.94 10.30
CA LEU A 21 -14.08 -2.11 9.02
C LEU A 21 -14.22 -3.58 8.61
N ALA A 22 -13.19 -4.40 8.85
CA ALA A 22 -13.24 -5.83 8.62
C ALA A 22 -14.33 -6.50 9.50
N ARG A 23 -14.39 -6.14 10.78
CA ARG A 23 -15.45 -6.60 11.69
C ARG A 23 -16.83 -6.26 11.14
N ALA A 24 -17.07 -5.01 10.78
CA ALA A 24 -18.33 -4.58 10.22
C ALA A 24 -18.70 -5.34 8.93
N MET A 25 -17.71 -5.61 8.07
CA MET A 25 -17.94 -6.45 6.88
C MET A 25 -18.35 -7.86 7.24
N HIS A 26 -17.64 -8.52 8.17
CA HIS A 26 -17.91 -9.90 8.57
C HIS A 26 -19.25 -10.04 9.30
N GLU A 27 -19.63 -9.11 10.15
CA GLU A 27 -20.95 -9.06 10.81
C GLU A 27 -22.11 -9.05 9.81
N HIS A 28 -21.85 -8.55 8.59
CA HIS A 28 -22.82 -8.49 7.49
C HIS A 28 -22.57 -9.51 6.36
N GLY A 29 -21.79 -10.55 6.63
CA GLY A 29 -21.50 -11.63 5.69
C GLY A 29 -20.70 -11.21 4.47
N GLY A 30 -19.88 -10.16 4.61
CA GLY A 30 -18.94 -9.68 3.61
C GLY A 30 -17.51 -10.15 3.88
N VAL A 31 -16.58 -9.75 3.02
CA VAL A 31 -15.13 -9.94 3.15
C VAL A 31 -14.42 -8.60 3.08
N CYS A 32 -13.24 -8.52 3.70
CA CYS A 32 -12.45 -7.29 3.82
C CYS A 32 -11.11 -7.42 3.11
N PHE A 33 -10.87 -6.56 2.11
CA PHE A 33 -9.60 -6.44 1.38
C PHE A 33 -8.96 -5.11 1.71
N VAL A 34 -7.64 -5.11 2.01
CA VAL A 34 -6.94 -3.89 2.40
C VAL A 34 -5.72 -3.65 1.54
N ASP A 35 -5.66 -2.44 0.98
CA ASP A 35 -4.51 -1.91 0.25
C ASP A 35 -3.52 -1.27 1.21
N PHE A 36 -2.37 -1.90 1.40
CA PHE A 36 -1.26 -1.38 2.20
C PHE A 36 -0.18 -0.69 1.36
N ALA A 37 -0.44 -0.36 0.11
CA ALA A 37 0.59 0.20 -0.78
C ALA A 37 1.26 1.48 -0.25
N ALA A 38 0.56 2.28 0.56
CA ALA A 38 1.14 3.48 1.18
C ALA A 38 1.79 3.18 2.53
N SER A 39 1.27 2.26 3.31
CA SER A 39 1.65 2.05 4.72
C SER A 39 2.57 0.85 4.95
N ALA A 40 2.57 -0.17 4.09
CA ALA A 40 3.34 -1.39 4.30
C ALA A 40 4.83 -1.19 4.63
N PRO A 41 5.56 -0.17 4.12
CA PRO A 41 6.93 0.07 4.53
C PRO A 41 7.09 0.50 5.99
N TYR A 42 6.03 0.99 6.64
CA TYR A 42 6.08 1.74 7.91
C TYR A 42 5.32 1.09 9.05
N VAL A 43 4.42 0.14 8.76
CA VAL A 43 3.57 -0.51 9.76
C VAL A 43 3.79 -2.03 9.79
N ASP A 44 3.49 -2.65 10.92
CA ASP A 44 3.33 -4.09 11.00
C ASP A 44 1.90 -4.45 10.58
N ILE A 45 1.78 -5.49 9.77
CA ILE A 45 0.49 -5.92 9.24
C ILE A 45 0.13 -7.25 9.90
N ASP A 46 -0.96 -7.27 10.65
CA ASP A 46 -1.52 -8.48 11.21
C ASP A 46 -2.84 -8.81 10.49
N MET A 47 -2.87 -9.91 9.75
CA MET A 47 -4.08 -10.35 9.06
C MET A 47 -5.06 -11.09 9.99
N HIS A 48 -4.60 -11.55 11.15
CA HIS A 48 -5.39 -12.39 12.05
C HIS A 48 -5.19 -11.94 13.51
N PRO A 49 -5.67 -10.75 13.89
CA PRO A 49 -5.45 -10.21 15.23
C PRO A 49 -5.99 -11.16 16.30
N ALA A 50 -5.17 -11.41 17.32
CA ALA A 50 -5.51 -12.30 18.40
C ALA A 50 -6.76 -11.81 19.17
N GLY A 51 -7.66 -12.71 19.49
CA GLY A 51 -8.85 -12.42 20.31
C GLY A 51 -10.05 -11.88 19.55
N ASP A 52 -9.94 -11.56 18.27
CA ASP A 52 -11.05 -11.09 17.45
C ASP A 52 -11.10 -11.70 16.04
N PRO A 53 -11.75 -12.85 15.88
CA PRO A 53 -11.88 -13.51 14.57
C PRO A 53 -12.60 -12.67 13.50
N LEU A 54 -13.44 -11.71 13.90
CA LEU A 54 -14.15 -10.85 12.96
C LEU A 54 -13.27 -9.70 12.45
N ALA A 55 -12.18 -9.37 13.12
CA ALA A 55 -11.26 -8.34 12.69
C ALA A 55 -10.19 -8.83 11.68
N ARG A 56 -10.24 -10.10 11.26
CA ARG A 56 -9.31 -10.65 10.26
C ARG A 56 -9.41 -9.93 8.92
N LEU A 57 -8.31 -9.91 8.18
CA LEU A 57 -8.27 -9.41 6.81
C LEU A 57 -8.28 -10.60 5.85
N ASP A 58 -9.22 -10.61 4.90
CA ASP A 58 -9.36 -11.73 3.96
C ASP A 58 -8.39 -11.62 2.78
N ALA A 59 -7.98 -10.41 2.44
CA ALA A 59 -6.88 -10.17 1.51
C ALA A 59 -6.16 -8.86 1.82
N ILE A 60 -4.85 -8.87 1.58
CA ILE A 60 -4.00 -7.67 1.59
C ILE A 60 -3.16 -7.63 0.35
N PHE A 61 -2.83 -6.43 -0.10
CA PHE A 61 -1.91 -6.23 -1.21
C PHE A 61 -1.07 -4.97 -0.99
N PHE A 62 0.17 -5.04 -1.46
CA PHE A 62 1.11 -3.93 -1.34
C PHE A 62 2.21 -4.00 -2.39
N SER A 63 2.97 -2.92 -2.46
CA SER A 63 3.98 -2.69 -3.49
C SER A 63 5.38 -2.60 -2.87
N PRO A 64 6.16 -3.69 -2.81
CA PRO A 64 7.50 -3.68 -2.25
C PRO A 64 8.46 -2.69 -2.90
N HIS A 65 8.18 -2.19 -4.12
CA HIS A 65 8.99 -1.14 -4.74
C HIS A 65 8.97 0.19 -3.97
N LYS A 66 8.03 0.38 -3.03
CA LYS A 66 7.97 1.54 -2.13
C LYS A 66 8.81 1.38 -0.87
N PHE A 67 9.29 0.17 -0.59
CA PHE A 67 10.22 -0.08 0.51
C PHE A 67 11.62 0.42 0.17
N LEU A 68 12.42 0.73 1.18
CA LEU A 68 13.83 1.03 0.98
C LEU A 68 14.54 -0.16 0.31
N GLY A 69 15.25 0.09 -0.79
CA GLY A 69 15.88 -0.96 -1.59
C GLY A 69 14.92 -1.74 -2.50
N GLY A 70 13.63 -1.44 -2.49
CA GLY A 70 12.59 -2.16 -3.23
C GLY A 70 12.33 -1.80 -4.70
N PRO A 71 12.77 -0.66 -5.28
CA PRO A 71 12.48 -0.34 -6.67
C PRO A 71 12.84 -1.49 -7.63
N GLY A 72 11.88 -1.88 -8.49
CA GLY A 72 11.99 -3.02 -9.38
C GLY A 72 11.57 -4.37 -8.76
N ALA A 73 11.08 -4.39 -7.53
CA ALA A 73 10.48 -5.57 -6.92
C ALA A 73 9.09 -5.88 -7.49
N THR A 74 8.65 -7.13 -7.37
CA THR A 74 7.29 -7.55 -7.69
C THR A 74 6.28 -7.02 -6.66
N GLY A 75 5.00 -6.92 -7.04
CA GLY A 75 3.90 -6.71 -6.11
C GLY A 75 3.64 -7.95 -5.25
N VAL A 76 2.91 -7.78 -4.16
CA VAL A 76 2.51 -8.87 -3.25
C VAL A 76 1.00 -8.82 -3.04
N LEU A 77 0.35 -9.98 -3.19
CA LEU A 77 -1.02 -10.24 -2.83
C LEU A 77 -1.04 -11.46 -1.88
N ILE A 78 -1.63 -11.29 -0.72
CA ILE A 78 -1.88 -12.37 0.24
C ILE A 78 -3.37 -12.43 0.49
N PHE A 79 -3.98 -13.61 0.40
CA PHE A 79 -5.42 -13.75 0.59
C PHE A 79 -5.79 -15.12 1.15
N ASP A 80 -6.99 -15.21 1.73
CA ASP A 80 -7.56 -16.48 2.18
C ASP A 80 -7.86 -17.36 0.96
N SER A 81 -7.20 -18.51 0.88
CA SER A 81 -7.36 -19.47 -0.22
C SER A 81 -8.79 -19.96 -0.41
N GLY A 82 -9.62 -19.93 0.65
CA GLY A 82 -11.04 -20.25 0.57
C GLY A 82 -11.87 -19.32 -0.32
N LEU A 83 -11.34 -18.13 -0.62
CA LEU A 83 -11.95 -17.19 -1.57
C LEU A 83 -11.70 -17.56 -3.04
N TYR A 84 -10.65 -18.32 -3.32
CA TYR A 84 -10.27 -18.69 -4.67
C TYR A 84 -11.01 -19.94 -5.13
N ARG A 85 -11.83 -19.81 -6.17
CA ARG A 85 -12.65 -20.91 -6.71
C ARG A 85 -12.44 -21.16 -8.20
N ASN A 86 -11.54 -20.42 -8.83
CA ASN A 86 -11.28 -20.54 -10.25
C ASN A 86 -10.55 -21.86 -10.55
N ARG A 87 -11.07 -22.61 -11.51
CA ARG A 87 -10.40 -23.83 -12.01
C ARG A 87 -9.40 -23.51 -13.11
N VAL A 88 -9.65 -22.45 -13.84
CA VAL A 88 -8.80 -21.92 -14.90
C VAL A 88 -8.15 -20.66 -14.36
N PRO A 89 -6.82 -20.50 -14.46
CA PRO A 89 -6.15 -19.29 -14.02
C PRO A 89 -6.56 -18.09 -14.88
N ASP A 90 -6.44 -16.89 -14.29
CA ASP A 90 -6.73 -15.65 -15.00
C ASP A 90 -5.76 -15.41 -16.17
N GLN A 91 -4.49 -15.80 -15.98
CA GLN A 91 -3.42 -15.68 -16.98
C GLN A 91 -2.76 -17.05 -17.22
N PRO A 92 -3.36 -17.96 -18.02
CA PRO A 92 -2.75 -19.26 -18.31
C PRO A 92 -1.45 -19.10 -19.10
N GLY A 93 -0.46 -19.91 -18.76
CA GLY A 93 0.87 -19.89 -19.39
C GLY A 93 1.72 -21.11 -19.07
N GLY A 94 2.97 -21.07 -19.45
CA GLY A 94 3.93 -22.12 -19.11
C GLY A 94 4.04 -22.30 -17.59
N GLY A 95 4.10 -23.54 -17.13
CA GLY A 95 4.17 -23.87 -15.70
C GLY A 95 2.83 -23.97 -14.98
N THR A 96 1.72 -23.52 -15.59
CA THR A 96 0.39 -23.53 -14.96
C THR A 96 -0.38 -24.83 -15.16
N VAL A 97 0.11 -25.71 -16.02
CA VAL A 97 -0.54 -26.97 -16.43
C VAL A 97 0.30 -28.20 -16.08
N ASN A 98 -0.37 -29.29 -15.75
CA ASN A 98 0.25 -30.60 -15.67
C ASN A 98 0.53 -31.16 -17.06
N TRP A 99 -0.40 -30.99 -17.98
CA TRP A 99 -0.32 -31.39 -19.37
C TRP A 99 -1.32 -30.65 -20.27
N THR A 100 -1.02 -30.61 -21.56
CA THR A 100 -1.92 -30.19 -22.65
C THR A 100 -1.80 -31.14 -23.82
N ASN A 101 -2.79 -31.12 -24.73
CA ASN A 101 -2.74 -31.88 -25.97
C ASN A 101 -3.33 -31.08 -27.16
N PRO A 102 -3.13 -31.55 -28.42
CA PRO A 102 -3.63 -30.86 -29.61
C PRO A 102 -5.16 -30.88 -29.76
N TRP A 103 -5.84 -31.68 -28.96
CA TRP A 103 -7.32 -31.86 -29.04
C TRP A 103 -8.07 -31.01 -28.02
N GLN A 104 -7.46 -29.89 -27.58
CA GLN A 104 -8.06 -28.90 -26.67
C GLN A 104 -8.30 -29.42 -25.24
N GLN A 105 -7.61 -30.48 -24.84
CA GLN A 105 -7.64 -30.97 -23.47
C GLN A 105 -6.41 -30.51 -22.70
N HIS A 106 -6.61 -30.22 -21.44
CA HIS A 106 -5.55 -29.79 -20.55
C HIS A 106 -5.95 -30.07 -19.09
N SER A 107 -4.93 -30.07 -18.23
CA SER A 107 -5.11 -30.13 -16.78
C SER A 107 -4.22 -29.09 -16.13
N PHE A 108 -4.79 -28.17 -15.36
CA PHE A 108 -4.05 -27.21 -14.60
C PHE A 108 -3.50 -27.81 -13.30
N VAL A 109 -2.42 -27.24 -12.78
CA VAL A 109 -1.87 -27.63 -11.47
C VAL A 109 -2.83 -27.27 -10.33
N ASP A 110 -2.84 -28.06 -9.26
CA ASP A 110 -3.75 -27.84 -8.12
C ASP A 110 -3.31 -26.69 -7.22
N ASN A 111 -2.01 -26.46 -7.10
CA ASN A 111 -1.49 -25.34 -6.30
C ASN A 111 -1.89 -24.02 -6.90
N ILE A 112 -2.60 -23.19 -6.11
CA ILE A 112 -3.18 -21.91 -6.55
C ILE A 112 -2.08 -20.95 -7.01
N GLU A 113 -1.01 -20.81 -6.21
CA GLU A 113 0.08 -19.88 -6.50
C GLU A 113 0.78 -20.24 -7.81
N ALA A 114 1.14 -21.52 -8.01
CA ALA A 114 1.76 -22.00 -9.23
C ALA A 114 0.81 -21.88 -10.44
N ARG A 115 -0.49 -22.09 -10.24
CA ARG A 115 -1.49 -22.00 -11.31
C ARG A 115 -1.70 -20.58 -11.79
N GLU A 116 -1.59 -19.57 -10.91
CA GLU A 116 -1.74 -18.15 -11.25
C GLU A 116 -0.42 -17.48 -11.68
N ASP A 117 0.72 -18.18 -11.58
CA ASP A 117 2.03 -17.64 -11.97
C ASP A 117 2.46 -18.19 -13.35
N GLY A 118 1.76 -17.73 -14.39
CA GLY A 118 1.99 -18.17 -15.76
C GLY A 118 3.24 -17.58 -16.40
N GLY A 119 4.09 -18.45 -16.94
CA GLY A 119 5.34 -18.11 -17.62
C GLY A 119 6.57 -18.28 -16.72
N THR A 120 7.65 -17.57 -17.04
CA THR A 120 8.86 -17.59 -16.20
C THR A 120 8.71 -16.62 -15.04
N PRO A 121 8.75 -17.10 -13.79
CA PRO A 121 8.65 -16.22 -12.63
C PRO A 121 9.75 -15.16 -12.60
N GLY A 122 9.42 -13.99 -12.10
CA GLY A 122 10.37 -12.89 -11.90
C GLY A 122 11.26 -13.13 -10.68
N PHE A 123 12.17 -14.09 -10.74
CA PHE A 123 13.00 -14.53 -9.60
C PHE A 123 13.74 -13.39 -8.92
N LEU A 124 14.40 -12.52 -9.70
CA LEU A 124 15.17 -11.41 -9.15
C LEU A 124 14.27 -10.38 -8.49
N GLN A 125 13.10 -10.12 -9.07
CA GLN A 125 12.10 -9.21 -8.54
C GLN A 125 11.53 -9.71 -7.21
N THR A 126 11.27 -11.02 -7.12
CA THR A 126 10.78 -11.67 -5.89
C THR A 126 11.85 -11.68 -4.79
N ILE A 127 13.10 -12.02 -5.13
CA ILE A 127 14.22 -11.95 -4.19
C ILE A 127 14.39 -10.52 -3.68
N LYS A 128 14.28 -9.53 -4.56
CA LYS A 128 14.37 -8.12 -4.19
C LYS A 128 13.25 -7.69 -3.25
N ALA A 129 12.02 -8.15 -3.49
CA ALA A 129 10.90 -7.90 -2.57
C ALA A 129 11.20 -8.47 -1.18
N ALA A 130 11.66 -9.72 -1.10
CA ALA A 130 12.02 -10.38 0.16
C ALA A 130 13.14 -9.63 0.90
N LEU A 131 14.18 -9.18 0.18
CA LEU A 131 15.28 -8.41 0.78
C LEU A 131 14.82 -7.05 1.29
N ALA A 132 13.92 -6.36 0.59
CA ALA A 132 13.36 -5.08 1.00
C ALA A 132 12.48 -5.21 2.27
N ILE A 133 11.67 -6.26 2.34
CA ILE A 133 10.87 -6.60 3.53
C ILE A 133 11.80 -6.91 4.72
N ARG A 134 12.81 -7.73 4.50
CA ARG A 134 13.80 -8.05 5.55
C ARG A 134 14.56 -6.82 6.04
N LEU A 135 14.88 -5.87 5.15
CA LEU A 135 15.51 -4.61 5.54
C LEU A 135 14.58 -3.78 6.43
N LYS A 136 13.28 -3.69 6.09
CA LYS A 136 12.26 -3.06 6.94
C LYS A 136 12.26 -3.65 8.35
N GLU A 137 12.24 -4.98 8.46
CA GLU A 137 12.28 -5.68 9.75
C GLU A 137 13.53 -5.32 10.57
N GLN A 138 14.70 -5.26 9.92
CA GLN A 138 15.96 -4.87 10.55
C GLN A 138 15.95 -3.41 11.03
N MET A 139 15.28 -2.52 10.29
CA MET A 139 15.12 -1.11 10.68
C MET A 139 14.16 -0.93 11.87
N CYS A 140 13.26 -1.88 12.10
CA CYS A 140 12.23 -1.88 13.13
C CYS A 140 11.17 -0.78 12.92
N THR A 141 9.95 -1.19 12.61
CA THR A 141 8.80 -0.28 12.33
C THR A 141 8.55 0.71 13.46
N ALA A 142 8.67 0.28 14.72
CA ALA A 142 8.49 1.15 15.87
C ALA A 142 9.52 2.32 15.90
N ARG A 143 10.77 2.07 15.49
CA ARG A 143 11.80 3.12 15.39
C ARG A 143 11.52 4.06 14.24
N ILE A 144 11.09 3.53 13.10
CA ILE A 144 10.68 4.34 11.94
C ILE A 144 9.55 5.28 12.35
N GLN A 145 8.48 4.76 12.92
CA GLN A 145 7.33 5.54 13.36
C GLN A 145 7.68 6.59 14.43
N ALA A 146 8.54 6.25 15.39
CA ALA A 146 8.99 7.20 16.39
C ALA A 146 9.70 8.39 15.73
N ARG A 147 10.59 8.12 14.77
CA ARG A 147 11.31 9.17 14.05
C ARG A 147 10.39 10.00 13.15
N GLU A 148 9.44 9.38 12.48
CA GLU A 148 8.45 10.09 11.66
C GLU A 148 7.58 11.03 12.49
N ARG A 149 7.14 10.61 13.69
CA ARG A 149 6.39 11.49 14.62
C ARG A 149 7.18 12.72 15.03
N GLU A 150 8.46 12.58 15.35
CA GLU A 150 9.34 13.74 15.66
C GLU A 150 9.42 14.70 14.47
N LEU A 151 9.60 14.18 13.25
CA LEU A 151 9.71 15.00 12.04
C LEU A 151 8.39 15.67 11.68
N LEU A 152 7.26 14.97 11.83
CA LEU A 152 5.93 15.52 11.61
C LEU A 152 5.63 16.67 12.58
N ALA A 153 5.98 16.55 13.85
CA ALA A 153 5.78 17.62 14.83
C ALA A 153 6.52 18.91 14.41
N ILE A 154 7.75 18.78 13.91
CA ILE A 154 8.52 19.92 13.39
C ILE A 154 7.86 20.52 12.15
N LEU A 155 7.44 19.66 11.21
CA LEU A 155 6.78 20.07 9.97
C LEU A 155 5.45 20.78 10.24
N PHE A 156 4.61 20.23 11.11
CA PHE A 156 3.32 20.84 11.46
C PHE A 156 3.53 22.22 12.11
N ALA A 157 4.45 22.32 13.06
CA ALA A 157 4.75 23.60 13.71
C ALA A 157 5.24 24.65 12.69
N GLY A 158 6.14 24.23 11.77
CA GLY A 158 6.64 25.10 10.72
C GLY A 158 5.57 25.57 9.75
N LEU A 159 4.77 24.65 9.20
CA LEU A 159 3.72 24.99 8.23
C LEU A 159 2.59 25.81 8.84
N LYS A 160 2.18 25.54 10.08
CA LYS A 160 1.19 26.34 10.80
C LYS A 160 1.62 27.80 11.00
N SER A 161 2.92 28.07 11.03
CA SER A 161 3.43 29.44 11.15
C SER A 161 3.38 30.24 9.84
N ILE A 162 3.11 29.60 8.72
CA ILE A 162 3.06 30.24 7.40
C ILE A 162 1.60 30.59 7.05
N PRO A 163 1.23 31.88 6.95
CA PRO A 163 -0.17 32.29 6.84
C PRO A 163 -0.94 31.73 5.64
N ASN A 164 -0.25 31.49 4.53
CA ASN A 164 -0.88 31.03 3.28
C ASN A 164 -0.74 29.51 3.07
N ALA A 165 -0.14 28.78 4.00
CA ALA A 165 0.02 27.34 3.90
C ALA A 165 -1.22 26.62 4.48
N VAL A 166 -1.78 25.71 3.70
CA VAL A 166 -2.89 24.86 4.11
C VAL A 166 -2.44 23.41 4.10
N VAL A 167 -2.44 22.79 5.27
CA VAL A 167 -2.14 21.35 5.42
C VAL A 167 -3.43 20.57 5.24
N LEU A 168 -3.41 19.57 4.34
CA LEU A 168 -4.57 18.73 4.11
C LEU A 168 -4.87 17.88 5.35
N ALA A 169 -6.14 17.93 5.80
CA ALA A 169 -6.59 17.34 7.05
C ALA A 169 -5.72 17.76 8.26
N GLY A 170 -5.29 19.01 8.30
CA GLY A 170 -4.33 19.54 9.30
C GLY A 170 -4.81 19.52 10.76
N HIS A 171 -6.08 19.19 11.00
CA HIS A 171 -6.65 18.96 12.33
C HIS A 171 -6.33 17.57 12.90
N ILE A 172 -5.86 16.62 12.06
CA ILE A 172 -5.42 15.28 12.45
C ILE A 172 -3.90 15.24 12.30
N GLU A 173 -3.18 15.34 13.42
CA GLU A 173 -1.71 15.31 13.42
C GLU A 173 -1.15 13.89 13.50
N GLU A 174 -1.92 12.96 14.09
CA GLU A 174 -1.52 11.55 14.13
C GLU A 174 -1.72 10.90 12.76
N ARG A 175 -0.59 10.64 12.11
CA ARG A 175 -0.51 10.05 10.77
C ARG A 175 0.86 9.46 10.51
N LEU A 176 0.99 8.67 9.46
CA LEU A 176 2.31 8.26 8.94
C LEU A 176 3.06 9.47 8.38
N GLY A 177 4.36 9.33 8.15
CA GLY A 177 5.27 10.38 7.66
C GLY A 177 4.92 10.99 6.31
N ILE A 178 3.63 11.17 6.02
CA ILE A 178 3.08 11.75 4.80
C ILE A 178 2.32 13.03 5.15
N LEU A 179 2.75 14.15 4.59
CA LEU A 179 2.12 15.44 4.77
C LEU A 179 1.96 16.13 3.42
N SER A 180 0.72 16.44 3.07
CA SER A 180 0.39 17.20 1.86
C SER A 180 -0.11 18.58 2.25
N PHE A 181 0.35 19.58 1.51
CA PHE A 181 -0.02 20.97 1.72
C PHE A 181 -0.10 21.72 0.39
N TYR A 182 -0.78 22.85 0.39
CA TYR A 182 -0.79 23.80 -0.72
C TYR A 182 -0.72 25.23 -0.20
N PHE A 183 -0.44 26.15 -1.10
CA PHE A 183 -0.51 27.59 -0.82
C PHE A 183 -1.65 28.19 -1.65
N HIS A 184 -2.41 29.06 -1.06
CA HIS A 184 -3.31 29.91 -1.83
C HIS A 184 -2.44 30.78 -2.78
N ASP A 185 -2.92 31.01 -3.97
CA ASP A 185 -2.30 31.91 -4.98
C ASP A 185 -0.91 31.48 -5.49
N ILE A 186 -0.38 30.31 -5.11
CA ILE A 186 0.90 29.82 -5.61
C ILE A 186 0.70 28.42 -6.25
N HIS A 187 0.99 28.35 -7.53
CA HIS A 187 0.90 27.07 -8.24
C HIS A 187 1.93 26.08 -7.70
N PHE A 188 1.49 24.82 -7.44
CA PHE A 188 2.32 23.79 -6.80
C PHE A 188 3.66 23.53 -7.53
N ASN A 189 3.72 23.63 -8.86
CA ASN A 189 4.97 23.45 -9.61
C ASN A 189 6.04 24.47 -9.22
N LEU A 190 5.64 25.71 -8.92
CA LEU A 190 6.58 26.73 -8.45
C LEU A 190 7.13 26.36 -7.07
N VAL A 191 6.25 25.90 -6.16
CA VAL A 191 6.66 25.45 -4.82
C VAL A 191 7.66 24.29 -4.93
N VAL A 192 7.34 23.26 -5.71
CA VAL A 192 8.21 22.10 -5.95
C VAL A 192 9.58 22.57 -6.47
N ARG A 193 9.59 23.44 -7.45
CA ARG A 193 10.82 23.95 -8.08
C ARG A 193 11.67 24.76 -7.09
N LEU A 194 11.06 25.67 -6.35
CA LEU A 194 11.78 26.51 -5.37
C LEU A 194 12.35 25.66 -4.23
N LEU A 195 11.59 24.71 -3.69
CA LEU A 195 12.06 23.81 -2.64
C LEU A 195 13.26 23.00 -3.12
N ASN A 196 13.20 22.44 -4.32
CA ASN A 196 14.30 21.68 -4.88
C ASN A 196 15.53 22.56 -5.15
N ASP A 197 15.36 23.64 -5.91
CA ASP A 197 16.50 24.41 -6.48
C ASP A 197 17.18 25.30 -5.43
N ARG A 198 16.44 25.76 -4.42
CA ARG A 198 16.96 26.68 -3.39
C ARG A 198 17.35 25.99 -2.10
N TYR A 199 16.68 24.91 -1.75
CA TYR A 199 16.80 24.27 -0.44
C TYR A 199 17.18 22.79 -0.51
N GLY A 200 17.24 22.18 -1.70
CA GLY A 200 17.49 20.75 -1.86
C GLY A 200 16.38 19.86 -1.29
N ILE A 201 15.19 20.41 -1.07
CA ILE A 201 14.05 19.68 -0.53
C ILE A 201 13.23 19.11 -1.69
N GLN A 202 13.24 17.80 -1.83
CA GLN A 202 12.47 17.10 -2.85
C GLN A 202 11.04 16.84 -2.35
N VAL A 203 10.07 17.35 -3.08
CA VAL A 203 8.65 17.13 -2.84
C VAL A 203 7.95 16.70 -4.13
N ARG A 204 6.83 16.00 -4.00
CA ARG A 204 6.00 15.63 -5.13
C ARG A 204 4.84 16.62 -5.25
N GLY A 205 4.64 17.19 -6.45
CA GLY A 205 3.51 18.07 -6.74
C GLY A 205 2.49 17.42 -7.66
N GLY A 206 1.26 17.90 -7.61
CA GLY A 206 0.15 17.47 -8.46
C GLY A 206 -0.62 16.26 -7.93
N CYS A 207 -1.11 15.43 -8.83
CA CYS A 207 -2.10 14.38 -8.57
C CYS A 207 -1.70 13.33 -7.51
N SER A 208 -0.42 13.04 -7.32
CA SER A 208 0.12 12.11 -6.30
C SER A 208 -0.55 10.73 -6.24
N CYS A 209 -0.92 10.15 -7.40
CA CYS A 209 -1.66 8.88 -7.53
C CYS A 209 -3.02 8.88 -6.80
N ALA A 210 -3.64 10.04 -6.65
CA ALA A 210 -4.96 10.26 -6.05
C ALA A 210 -5.84 11.06 -7.02
N GLY A 211 -6.08 10.50 -8.20
CA GLY A 211 -6.61 11.18 -9.40
C GLY A 211 -7.83 12.06 -9.19
N THR A 212 -8.74 11.66 -8.32
CA THR A 212 -9.96 12.42 -8.03
C THR A 212 -9.81 13.38 -6.85
N TYR A 213 -8.87 13.16 -5.95
CA TYR A 213 -8.77 13.92 -4.70
C TYR A 213 -8.53 15.42 -4.93
N GLY A 214 -7.64 15.77 -5.88
CA GLY A 214 -7.34 17.16 -6.21
C GLY A 214 -8.50 17.96 -6.82
N HIS A 215 -9.58 17.29 -7.24
CA HIS A 215 -10.78 17.97 -7.73
C HIS A 215 -11.71 18.45 -6.62
N PHE A 216 -11.43 18.06 -5.37
CA PHE A 216 -12.21 18.47 -4.19
C PHE A 216 -11.43 19.46 -3.31
N LEU A 217 -10.28 19.89 -3.73
CA LEU A 217 -9.46 20.93 -3.12
C LEU A 217 -9.71 22.29 -3.80
#